data_514755e1b4262c05d3e93b921ed6f81c
#
_entry.id   514755e1b4262c05d3e93b921ed6f81c
#
_cell.length_a   1.000
_cell.length_b   1.000
_cell.length_c   1.000
_cell.angle_alpha   90.00
_cell.angle_beta   90.00
_cell.angle_gamma   90.00
#
_symmetry.space_group_name_H-M   'P 1'
#
loop_
_entity.id
_entity.type
_entity.pdbx_description
1 polymer ?
#
loop_
_entity_poly.entity_id
_entity_poly.type
_entity_poly.pdbx_seq_one_letter_code
_entity_poly.pdbx_strand_id
1 'polypeptide(L)'
;MRVAVRRWLAAHPQPDELTVAVSGGADSLALCSAALLEARGRIAVHAVTVDHQLQEGSAQRAEAVSLWAVDAGCASAQVVTVDVGTRGGPEAAARDARYSALRQVGRGDVLLGHTLDDQAESVLLGLGRGSGRRSLQGMAPYDAPWGRPLLGTRRAQTRQYCADLQLPVWDDPHNDDPRFTRVRLRRQALPLLEEILGGGVAEALARTAGQLREDDPRADVAAILELVGAVQLDAKTLARFTEGTRRAVIKQWLDDRLGGPCTSAHVVAVDGLVARYRGQGPVYLPGGSRVIRERGRISHAPADSSGRAAPRTRPT
;
A
#
# COMPACT_ATOMS: atom_id res chain seq x y z
N MET A 1 15.93 -15.17 -5.68
CA MET A 1 15.85 -13.79 -6.13
C MET A 1 15.50 -13.64 -7.61
N ARG A 2 16.36 -14.01 -8.51
CA ARG A 2 16.20 -13.83 -9.96
C ARG A 2 14.85 -14.31 -10.50
N VAL A 3 14.40 -15.51 -10.12
CA VAL A 3 13.12 -16.07 -10.57
C VAL A 3 11.93 -15.19 -10.15
N ALA A 4 11.96 -14.64 -8.93
CA ALA A 4 10.90 -13.77 -8.43
C ALA A 4 10.84 -12.46 -9.25
N VAL A 5 12.01 -11.83 -9.48
CA VAL A 5 12.10 -10.60 -10.30
C VAL A 5 11.70 -10.88 -11.74
N ARG A 6 12.16 -11.98 -12.35
CA ARG A 6 11.80 -12.37 -13.71
C ARG A 6 10.30 -12.54 -13.88
N ARG A 7 9.63 -13.22 -12.93
CA ARG A 7 8.18 -13.42 -12.95
C ARG A 7 7.45 -12.09 -12.83
N TRP A 8 7.95 -11.22 -11.97
CA TRP A 8 7.35 -9.90 -11.79
C TRP A 8 7.46 -9.05 -13.06
N LEU A 9 8.65 -8.99 -13.69
CA LEU A 9 8.87 -8.27 -14.96
C LEU A 9 8.02 -8.84 -16.11
N ALA A 10 7.82 -10.16 -16.15
CA ALA A 10 6.96 -10.78 -17.16
C ALA A 10 5.48 -10.45 -16.98
N ALA A 11 5.02 -10.33 -15.72
CA ALA A 11 3.63 -9.99 -15.39
C ALA A 11 3.33 -8.50 -15.52
N HIS A 12 4.35 -7.64 -15.45
CA HIS A 12 4.23 -6.19 -15.50
C HIS A 12 5.22 -5.66 -16.55
N PRO A 13 4.83 -5.65 -17.84
CA PRO A 13 5.69 -5.16 -18.91
C PRO A 13 6.12 -3.73 -18.61
N GLN A 14 7.43 -3.54 -18.56
CA GLN A 14 8.02 -2.23 -18.30
C GLN A 14 8.26 -1.50 -19.61
N PRO A 15 8.14 -0.16 -19.62
CA PRO A 15 8.80 0.66 -20.62
C PRO A 15 10.33 0.45 -20.51
N ASP A 16 11.10 1.23 -21.21
CA ASP A 16 12.54 1.06 -21.32
C ASP A 16 13.33 1.28 -20.01
N GLU A 17 12.66 1.71 -18.93
CA GLU A 17 13.32 2.03 -17.66
C GLU A 17 12.48 1.64 -16.43
N LEU A 18 13.18 1.32 -15.34
CA LEU A 18 12.60 1.09 -14.00
C LEU A 18 13.55 1.62 -12.92
N THR A 19 13.00 1.87 -11.73
CA THR A 19 13.76 2.30 -10.57
C THR A 19 13.78 1.22 -9.50
N VAL A 20 14.90 1.06 -8.81
CA VAL A 20 15.03 0.23 -7.60
C VAL A 20 15.34 1.14 -6.42
N ALA A 21 14.55 1.06 -5.35
CA ALA A 21 14.88 1.72 -4.10
C ALA A 21 15.92 0.91 -3.34
N VAL A 22 17.12 1.46 -3.17
CA VAL A 22 18.28 0.76 -2.56
C VAL A 22 18.67 1.46 -1.26
N SER A 23 18.55 0.75 -0.13
CA SER A 23 18.89 1.27 1.20
C SER A 23 20.25 0.78 1.73
N GLY A 24 20.92 -0.11 1.00
CA GLY A 24 22.14 -0.77 1.45
C GLY A 24 21.90 -2.04 2.29
N GLY A 25 20.69 -2.28 2.76
CA GLY A 25 20.31 -3.53 3.44
C GLY A 25 20.16 -4.71 2.47
N ALA A 26 20.30 -5.93 2.98
CA ALA A 26 20.31 -7.16 2.19
C ALA A 26 19.14 -7.29 1.20
N ASP A 27 17.92 -6.98 1.64
CA ASP A 27 16.72 -7.13 0.79
C ASP A 27 16.76 -6.21 -0.43
N SER A 28 17.22 -4.97 -0.26
CA SER A 28 17.32 -3.98 -1.33
C SER A 28 18.50 -4.25 -2.29
N LEU A 29 19.64 -4.70 -1.76
CA LEU A 29 20.80 -5.07 -2.58
C LEU A 29 20.51 -6.33 -3.40
N ALA A 30 19.88 -7.35 -2.78
CA ALA A 30 19.45 -8.57 -3.47
C ALA A 30 18.44 -8.25 -4.60
N LEU A 31 17.50 -7.34 -4.35
CA LEU A 31 16.55 -6.90 -5.37
C LEU A 31 17.26 -6.19 -6.52
N CYS A 32 18.13 -5.23 -6.23
CA CYS A 32 18.85 -4.45 -7.24
C CYS A 32 19.73 -5.36 -8.12
N SER A 33 20.56 -6.22 -7.51
CA SER A 33 21.38 -7.20 -8.22
C SER A 33 20.53 -8.13 -9.10
N ALA A 34 19.42 -8.66 -8.57
CA ALA A 34 18.53 -9.51 -9.36
C ALA A 34 17.84 -8.76 -10.52
N ALA A 35 17.44 -7.49 -10.31
CA ALA A 35 16.83 -6.65 -11.35
C ALA A 35 17.80 -6.38 -12.50
N LEU A 36 19.04 -6.04 -12.21
CA LEU A 36 20.10 -5.85 -13.20
C LEU A 36 20.32 -7.11 -14.05
N LEU A 37 20.41 -8.28 -13.40
CA LEU A 37 20.60 -9.55 -14.09
C LEU A 37 19.39 -9.94 -14.98
N GLU A 38 18.18 -9.61 -14.59
CA GLU A 38 16.98 -9.99 -15.34
C GLU A 38 16.59 -8.91 -16.39
N ALA A 39 16.96 -7.66 -16.18
CA ALA A 39 16.83 -6.60 -17.19
C ALA A 39 17.69 -6.86 -18.44
N ARG A 40 18.87 -7.52 -18.27
CA ARG A 40 19.78 -7.94 -19.35
C ARG A 40 20.08 -6.83 -20.37
N GLY A 41 20.22 -5.58 -19.93
CA GLY A 41 20.46 -4.44 -20.79
C GLY A 41 19.30 -4.03 -21.70
N ARG A 42 18.12 -4.66 -21.55
CA ARG A 42 16.91 -4.28 -22.31
C ARG A 42 16.08 -3.20 -21.60
N ILE A 43 16.21 -3.14 -20.27
CA ILE A 43 15.54 -2.17 -19.42
C ILE A 43 16.62 -1.43 -18.65
N ALA A 44 16.62 -0.11 -18.68
CA ALA A 44 17.54 0.70 -17.89
C ALA A 44 17.11 0.65 -16.42
N VAL A 45 17.99 0.16 -15.55
CA VAL A 45 17.75 0.08 -14.11
C VAL A 45 18.38 1.29 -13.44
N HIS A 46 17.57 2.10 -12.77
CA HIS A 46 18.00 3.26 -11.99
C HIS A 46 17.95 2.94 -10.50
N ALA A 47 18.96 3.32 -9.74
CA ALA A 47 18.97 3.16 -8.29
C ALA A 47 18.65 4.48 -7.59
N VAL A 48 17.79 4.44 -6.56
CA VAL A 48 17.52 5.60 -5.71
C VAL A 48 17.72 5.20 -4.24
N THR A 49 18.60 5.92 -3.56
CA THR A 49 18.83 5.81 -2.12
C THR A 49 18.23 7.02 -1.43
N VAL A 50 17.37 6.81 -0.43
CA VAL A 50 16.78 7.89 0.36
C VAL A 50 17.52 8.00 1.69
N ASP A 51 18.16 9.14 1.92
CA ASP A 51 18.82 9.47 3.18
C ASP A 51 17.84 10.26 4.08
N HIS A 52 17.46 9.66 5.19
CA HIS A 52 16.55 10.23 6.19
C HIS A 52 17.25 11.12 7.22
N GLN A 53 18.59 11.21 7.20
CA GLN A 53 19.41 11.97 8.15
C GLN A 53 19.18 11.61 9.63
N LEU A 54 18.70 10.40 9.93
CA LEU A 54 18.35 9.97 11.28
C LEU A 54 19.54 9.40 12.08
N GLN A 55 20.67 9.23 11.43
CA GLN A 55 21.88 8.62 12.03
C GLN A 55 23.14 9.35 11.58
N GLU A 56 24.12 9.40 12.47
CA GLU A 56 25.44 9.86 12.11
C GLU A 56 26.04 8.99 11.00
N GLY A 57 26.65 9.62 10.00
CA GLY A 57 27.23 8.94 8.85
C GLY A 57 26.19 8.43 7.83
N SER A 58 24.91 8.81 7.91
CA SER A 58 23.88 8.36 6.95
C SER A 58 24.17 8.82 5.52
N ALA A 59 24.68 10.04 5.36
CA ALA A 59 25.05 10.59 4.06
C ALA A 59 26.18 9.81 3.39
N GLN A 60 27.23 9.48 4.14
CA GLN A 60 28.36 8.68 3.62
C GLN A 60 27.91 7.26 3.22
N ARG A 61 27.01 6.66 4.00
CA ARG A 61 26.42 5.35 3.66
C ARG A 61 25.55 5.43 2.41
N ALA A 62 24.70 6.44 2.30
CA ALA A 62 23.87 6.64 1.12
C ALA A 62 24.71 6.81 -0.15
N GLU A 63 25.80 7.58 -0.05
CA GLU A 63 26.76 7.75 -1.15
C GLU A 63 27.46 6.43 -1.51
N ALA A 64 27.95 5.66 -0.53
CA ALA A 64 28.55 4.36 -0.77
C ALA A 64 27.60 3.38 -1.48
N VAL A 65 26.33 3.37 -1.12
CA VAL A 65 25.28 2.57 -1.78
C VAL A 65 25.06 3.05 -3.23
N SER A 66 25.05 4.36 -3.45
CA SER A 66 24.92 4.95 -4.78
C SER A 66 26.09 4.57 -5.69
N LEU A 67 27.32 4.67 -5.19
CA LEU A 67 28.52 4.27 -5.93
C LEU A 67 28.50 2.76 -6.26
N TRP A 68 28.16 1.93 -5.27
CA TRP A 68 28.00 0.49 -5.51
C TRP A 68 26.97 0.19 -6.61
N ALA A 69 25.84 0.90 -6.62
CA ALA A 69 24.80 0.67 -7.62
C ALA A 69 25.27 1.00 -9.04
N VAL A 70 26.08 2.06 -9.21
CA VAL A 70 26.72 2.39 -10.50
C VAL A 70 27.71 1.30 -10.92
N ASP A 71 28.58 0.89 -10.00
CA ASP A 71 29.58 -0.17 -10.26
C ASP A 71 28.91 -1.52 -10.58
N ALA A 72 27.76 -1.80 -9.99
CA ALA A 72 26.94 -2.99 -10.26
C ALA A 72 26.26 -2.96 -11.63
N GLY A 73 26.22 -1.81 -12.30
CA GLY A 73 25.68 -1.65 -13.66
C GLY A 73 24.31 -0.94 -13.76
N CYS A 74 23.88 -0.20 -12.71
CA CYS A 74 22.74 0.69 -12.84
C CYS A 74 23.02 1.82 -13.85
N ALA A 75 22.03 2.16 -14.67
CA ALA A 75 22.12 3.24 -15.65
C ALA A 75 22.33 4.63 -14.99
N SER A 76 21.81 4.79 -13.78
CA SER A 76 22.15 5.89 -12.88
C SER A 76 21.89 5.48 -11.43
N ALA A 77 22.53 6.18 -10.48
CA ALA A 77 22.23 6.10 -9.08
C ALA A 77 22.14 7.51 -8.49
N GLN A 78 21.16 7.72 -7.61
CA GLN A 78 20.88 9.02 -7.00
C GLN A 78 20.64 8.86 -5.50
N VAL A 79 21.23 9.75 -4.72
CA VAL A 79 20.88 9.95 -3.29
C VAL A 79 19.88 11.09 -3.19
N VAL A 80 18.78 10.86 -2.49
CA VAL A 80 17.77 11.87 -2.18
C VAL A 80 17.70 12.06 -0.68
N THR A 81 18.11 13.22 -0.21
CA THR A 81 18.00 13.60 1.21
C THR A 81 16.59 14.10 1.49
N VAL A 82 15.99 13.65 2.58
CA VAL A 82 14.64 14.03 2.99
C VAL A 82 14.59 14.49 4.44
N ASP A 83 13.75 15.48 4.69
CA ASP A 83 13.39 15.88 6.04
C ASP A 83 12.25 15.00 6.56
N VAL A 84 12.47 14.33 7.69
CA VAL A 84 11.46 13.49 8.32
C VAL A 84 10.58 14.35 9.23
N GLY A 85 9.32 14.55 8.83
CA GLY A 85 8.34 15.24 9.67
C GLY A 85 7.98 14.42 10.92
N THR A 86 6.99 14.91 11.68
CA THR A 86 6.56 14.27 12.95
C THR A 86 5.16 13.63 12.88
N ARG A 87 4.44 13.79 11.78
CA ARG A 87 3.04 13.32 11.65
C ARG A 87 2.95 11.80 11.65
N GLY A 88 2.12 11.24 12.54
CA GLY A 88 1.89 9.79 12.62
C GLY A 88 2.99 9.01 13.34
N GLY A 89 3.96 9.69 13.93
CA GLY A 89 5.13 9.09 14.58
C GLY A 89 6.33 8.91 13.63
N PRO A 90 7.54 8.67 14.19
CA PRO A 90 8.79 8.70 13.44
C PRO A 90 8.82 7.70 12.26
N GLU A 91 8.35 6.47 12.47
CA GLU A 91 8.33 5.40 11.45
C GLU A 91 7.39 5.75 10.28
N ALA A 92 6.20 6.27 10.59
CA ALA A 92 5.23 6.65 9.58
C ALA A 92 5.73 7.88 8.78
N ALA A 93 6.25 8.89 9.47
CA ALA A 93 6.79 10.08 8.83
C ALA A 93 7.98 9.77 7.91
N ALA A 94 8.92 8.93 8.36
CA ALA A 94 10.05 8.50 7.54
C ALA A 94 9.59 7.69 6.31
N ARG A 95 8.57 6.83 6.49
CA ARG A 95 7.97 6.09 5.39
C ARG A 95 7.34 7.04 4.36
N ASP A 96 6.54 8.00 4.78
CA ASP A 96 5.86 8.96 3.90
C ASP A 96 6.86 9.82 3.13
N ALA A 97 7.90 10.32 3.82
CA ALA A 97 8.99 11.06 3.19
C ALA A 97 9.71 10.22 2.11
N ARG A 98 10.01 8.94 2.41
CA ARG A 98 10.62 8.02 1.45
C ARG A 98 9.75 7.81 0.21
N TYR A 99 8.46 7.51 0.39
CA TYR A 99 7.57 7.29 -0.75
C TYR A 99 7.37 8.56 -1.58
N SER A 100 7.32 9.73 -0.93
CA SER A 100 7.26 11.01 -1.63
C SER A 100 8.51 11.26 -2.48
N ALA A 101 9.71 11.07 -1.92
CA ALA A 101 10.97 11.22 -2.62
C ALA A 101 11.07 10.26 -3.83
N LEU A 102 10.80 8.98 -3.60
CA LEU A 102 10.84 7.96 -4.65
C LEU A 102 9.84 8.26 -5.79
N ARG A 103 8.67 8.82 -5.47
CA ARG A 103 7.67 9.20 -6.48
C ARG A 103 8.12 10.38 -7.35
N GLN A 104 8.88 11.31 -6.76
CA GLN A 104 9.36 12.50 -7.48
C GLN A 104 10.50 12.20 -8.45
N VAL A 105 11.40 11.28 -8.09
CA VAL A 105 12.62 11.01 -8.87
C VAL A 105 12.60 9.68 -9.60
N GLY A 106 11.66 8.77 -9.26
CA GLY A 106 11.56 7.45 -9.87
C GLY A 106 11.21 7.53 -11.36
N ARG A 107 11.82 6.66 -12.14
CA ARG A 107 11.57 6.47 -13.58
C ARG A 107 10.94 5.11 -13.79
N GLY A 108 9.84 5.07 -14.52
CA GLY A 108 9.03 3.85 -14.65
C GLY A 108 8.48 3.36 -13.30
N ASP A 109 8.31 2.06 -13.16
CA ASP A 109 7.92 1.47 -11.90
C ASP A 109 9.06 1.50 -10.87
N VAL A 110 8.70 1.64 -9.59
CA VAL A 110 9.65 1.67 -8.48
C VAL A 110 9.61 0.36 -7.71
N LEU A 111 10.67 -0.43 -7.81
CA LEU A 111 10.80 -1.71 -7.12
C LEU A 111 11.26 -1.53 -5.66
N LEU A 112 10.56 -2.18 -4.75
CA LEU A 112 10.81 -2.14 -3.32
C LEU A 112 11.18 -3.52 -2.78
N GLY A 113 12.22 -3.61 -1.96
CA GLY A 113 12.76 -4.85 -1.40
C GLY A 113 11.93 -5.43 -0.24
N HIS A 114 10.61 -5.33 -0.28
CA HIS A 114 9.76 -5.95 0.75
C HIS A 114 9.70 -7.46 0.56
N THR A 115 9.88 -8.19 1.66
CA THR A 115 9.94 -9.64 1.72
C THR A 115 8.63 -10.26 2.23
N LEU A 116 8.56 -11.59 2.24
CA LEU A 116 7.47 -12.35 2.84
C LEU A 116 7.39 -12.09 4.36
N ASP A 117 8.53 -11.91 5.02
CA ASP A 117 8.58 -11.56 6.44
C ASP A 117 7.95 -10.18 6.70
N ASP A 118 8.20 -9.18 5.84
CA ASP A 118 7.55 -7.86 5.94
C ASP A 118 6.04 -7.95 5.70
N GLN A 119 5.61 -8.87 4.85
CA GLN A 119 4.19 -9.15 4.62
C GLN A 119 3.53 -9.70 5.88
N ALA A 120 4.14 -10.69 6.52
CA ALA A 120 3.66 -11.26 7.78
C ALA A 120 3.60 -10.21 8.90
N GLU A 121 4.65 -9.40 9.06
CA GLU A 121 4.66 -8.26 9.99
C GLU A 121 3.49 -7.29 9.74
N SER A 122 3.21 -6.99 8.47
CA SER A 122 2.14 -6.07 8.08
C SER A 122 0.75 -6.61 8.40
N VAL A 123 0.54 -7.92 8.20
CA VAL A 123 -0.71 -8.61 8.54
C VAL A 123 -0.93 -8.61 10.05
N LEU A 124 0.09 -8.94 10.84
CA LEU A 124 0.02 -8.94 12.30
C LEU A 124 -0.26 -7.53 12.85
N LEU A 125 0.36 -6.51 12.30
CA LEU A 125 0.06 -5.11 12.65
C LEU A 125 -1.38 -4.72 12.32
N GLY A 126 -1.89 -5.17 11.18
CA GLY A 126 -3.27 -4.96 10.77
C GLY A 126 -4.26 -5.63 11.72
N LEU A 127 -3.97 -6.89 12.10
CA LEU A 127 -4.76 -7.66 13.06
C LEU A 127 -4.81 -6.97 14.42
N GLY A 128 -3.65 -6.60 14.96
CA GLY A 128 -3.53 -5.94 16.27
C GLY A 128 -4.23 -4.57 16.36
N ARG A 129 -4.40 -3.88 15.23
CA ARG A 129 -5.12 -2.59 15.17
C ARG A 129 -6.64 -2.75 14.98
N GLY A 130 -7.15 -3.96 14.76
CA GLY A 130 -8.58 -4.18 14.53
C GLY A 130 -9.14 -3.44 13.32
N SER A 131 -8.31 -3.05 12.36
CA SER A 131 -8.68 -2.11 11.27
C SER A 131 -9.49 -2.76 10.14
N GLY A 132 -10.02 -3.97 10.34
CA GLY A 132 -10.86 -4.68 9.39
C GLY A 132 -10.09 -5.32 8.22
N ARG A 133 -10.85 -5.88 7.26
CA ARG A 133 -10.35 -6.70 6.15
C ARG A 133 -9.20 -6.05 5.37
N ARG A 134 -9.29 -4.75 5.08
CA ARG A 134 -8.28 -4.03 4.30
C ARG A 134 -6.88 -4.09 4.91
N SER A 135 -6.78 -3.96 6.23
CA SER A 135 -5.50 -4.01 6.92
C SER A 135 -4.87 -5.39 6.93
N LEU A 136 -5.70 -6.46 6.78
CA LEU A 136 -5.25 -7.84 6.71
C LEU A 136 -4.79 -8.27 5.31
N GLN A 137 -5.10 -7.50 4.28
CA GLN A 137 -4.64 -7.75 2.91
C GLN A 137 -3.14 -7.56 2.73
N GLY A 138 -2.45 -6.96 3.72
CA GLY A 138 -1.03 -6.66 3.64
C GLY A 138 -0.67 -5.75 2.45
N MET A 139 0.53 -5.95 1.91
CA MET A 139 1.02 -5.19 0.75
C MET A 139 0.66 -5.90 -0.56
N ALA A 140 0.19 -5.15 -1.56
CA ALA A 140 0.00 -5.68 -2.91
C ALA A 140 1.35 -5.94 -3.59
N PRO A 141 1.49 -6.99 -4.43
CA PRO A 141 2.69 -7.22 -5.24
C PRO A 141 2.97 -6.07 -6.21
N TYR A 142 1.91 -5.44 -6.70
CA TYR A 142 1.95 -4.24 -7.52
C TYR A 142 0.82 -3.28 -7.16
N ASP A 143 1.16 -2.00 -7.07
CA ASP A 143 0.25 -0.88 -6.82
C ASP A 143 0.93 0.36 -7.41
N ALA A 144 0.64 0.66 -8.66
CA ALA A 144 1.38 1.62 -9.49
C ALA A 144 1.74 2.91 -8.74
N PRO A 145 2.98 3.34 -8.80
CA PRO A 145 4.12 2.78 -9.51
C PRO A 145 4.94 1.75 -8.71
N TRP A 146 4.44 1.21 -7.61
CA TRP A 146 5.16 0.41 -6.60
C TRP A 146 5.14 -1.08 -6.92
N GLY A 147 6.29 -1.65 -7.31
CA GLY A 147 6.50 -3.08 -7.49
C GLY A 147 7.18 -3.74 -6.27
N ARG A 148 6.76 -4.95 -5.90
CA ARG A 148 7.32 -5.70 -4.77
C ARG A 148 7.59 -7.15 -5.17
N PRO A 149 8.61 -7.39 -6.00
CA PRO A 149 8.90 -8.73 -6.53
C PRO A 149 9.20 -9.78 -5.46
N LEU A 150 9.70 -9.37 -4.29
CA LEU A 150 10.21 -10.27 -3.25
C LEU A 150 9.17 -10.61 -2.16
N LEU A 151 7.88 -10.24 -2.31
CA LEU A 151 6.85 -10.55 -1.31
C LEU A 151 6.60 -12.04 -1.06
N GLY A 152 7.05 -12.92 -1.94
CA GLY A 152 7.03 -14.37 -1.74
C GLY A 152 8.38 -14.96 -1.32
N THR A 153 9.36 -14.12 -0.97
CA THR A 153 10.74 -14.53 -0.66
C THR A 153 11.05 -14.23 0.81
N ARG A 154 11.60 -15.21 1.53
CA ARG A 154 12.02 -15.05 2.93
C ARG A 154 13.26 -14.15 3.01
N ARG A 155 13.36 -13.35 4.07
CA ARG A 155 14.55 -12.50 4.36
C ARG A 155 15.81 -13.32 4.51
N ALA A 156 15.75 -14.54 5.04
CA ALA A 156 16.90 -15.43 5.09
C ALA A 156 17.48 -15.72 3.69
N GLN A 157 16.62 -15.82 2.67
CA GLN A 157 17.04 -16.07 1.29
C GLN A 157 17.70 -14.84 0.66
N THR A 158 17.24 -13.61 0.99
CA THR A 158 17.90 -12.39 0.50
C THR A 158 19.29 -12.23 1.11
N ARG A 159 19.43 -12.51 2.42
CA ARG A 159 20.72 -12.50 3.11
C ARG A 159 21.68 -13.54 2.51
N GLN A 160 21.21 -14.79 2.30
CA GLN A 160 22.02 -15.83 1.68
C GLN A 160 22.46 -15.43 0.27
N TYR A 161 21.55 -14.89 -0.54
CA TYR A 161 21.88 -14.41 -1.89
C TYR A 161 22.96 -13.31 -1.87
N CYS A 162 22.89 -12.38 -0.92
CA CYS A 162 23.91 -11.35 -0.76
C CYS A 162 25.25 -11.95 -0.33
N ALA A 163 25.24 -12.94 0.56
CA ALA A 163 26.45 -13.63 1.00
C ALA A 163 27.11 -14.40 -0.16
N ASP A 164 26.33 -15.15 -0.95
CA ASP A 164 26.80 -15.91 -2.12
C ASP A 164 27.46 -15.01 -3.18
N LEU A 165 26.96 -13.78 -3.34
CA LEU A 165 27.49 -12.79 -4.28
C LEU A 165 28.43 -11.77 -3.64
N GLN A 166 28.74 -11.92 -2.36
CA GLN A 166 29.63 -11.02 -1.60
C GLN A 166 29.21 -9.54 -1.71
N LEU A 167 27.89 -9.28 -1.72
CA LEU A 167 27.37 -7.91 -1.78
C LEU A 167 27.65 -7.15 -0.47
N PRO A 168 27.95 -5.84 -0.52
CA PRO A 168 28.34 -5.04 0.65
C PRO A 168 27.11 -4.67 1.51
N VAL A 169 26.55 -5.67 2.19
CA VAL A 169 25.37 -5.48 3.05
C VAL A 169 25.72 -4.63 4.26
N TRP A 170 24.92 -3.59 4.47
CA TRP A 170 24.98 -2.84 5.70
C TRP A 170 23.80 -3.23 6.62
N ASP A 171 24.16 -3.67 7.82
CA ASP A 171 23.19 -4.00 8.87
C ASP A 171 22.92 -2.74 9.71
N ASP A 172 21.77 -2.10 9.45
CA ASP A 172 21.35 -0.91 10.17
C ASP A 172 21.02 -1.25 11.63
N PRO A 173 21.68 -0.61 12.63
CA PRO A 173 21.39 -0.83 14.04
C PRO A 173 19.93 -0.59 14.42
N HIS A 174 19.20 0.30 13.72
CA HIS A 174 17.76 0.51 13.94
C HIS A 174 16.92 -0.72 13.63
N ASN A 175 17.40 -1.65 12.79
CA ASN A 175 16.71 -2.92 12.53
C ASN A 175 16.64 -3.84 13.76
N ASP A 176 17.41 -3.52 14.80
CA ASP A 176 17.53 -4.29 16.03
C ASP A 176 16.91 -3.57 17.24
N ASP A 177 16.45 -2.33 17.08
CA ASP A 177 15.92 -1.51 18.15
C ASP A 177 14.50 -1.94 18.55
N PRO A 178 14.31 -2.49 19.78
CA PRO A 178 13.01 -2.97 20.25
C PRO A 178 11.97 -1.88 20.50
N ARG A 179 12.35 -0.60 20.39
CA ARG A 179 11.39 0.50 20.43
C ARG A 179 10.44 0.49 19.23
N PHE A 180 10.88 -0.11 18.11
CA PHE A 180 10.05 -0.26 16.91
C PHE A 180 9.18 -1.51 16.97
N THR A 181 7.88 -1.34 16.82
CA THR A 181 6.91 -2.44 16.87
C THR A 181 7.21 -3.54 15.85
N ARG A 182 7.65 -3.19 14.65
CA ARG A 182 8.03 -4.17 13.60
C ARG A 182 9.24 -5.02 14.01
N VAL A 183 10.22 -4.43 14.69
CA VAL A 183 11.37 -5.17 15.21
C VAL A 183 10.93 -6.18 16.26
N ARG A 184 10.02 -5.80 17.17
CA ARG A 184 9.46 -6.72 18.17
C ARG A 184 8.66 -7.85 17.54
N LEU A 185 7.82 -7.56 16.55
CA LEU A 185 7.08 -8.60 15.82
C LEU A 185 8.03 -9.59 15.17
N ARG A 186 9.08 -9.11 14.51
CA ARG A 186 10.08 -9.92 13.83
C ARG A 186 10.88 -10.80 14.78
N ARG A 187 11.33 -10.25 15.91
CA ARG A 187 12.26 -10.92 16.81
C ARG A 187 11.63 -11.70 17.95
N GLN A 188 10.39 -11.37 18.29
CA GLN A 188 9.70 -11.96 19.44
C GLN A 188 8.43 -12.69 19.01
N ALA A 189 7.49 -12.01 18.37
CA ALA A 189 6.17 -12.57 18.11
C ALA A 189 6.18 -13.63 17.00
N LEU A 190 6.78 -13.35 15.83
CA LEU A 190 6.83 -14.32 14.73
C LEU A 190 7.58 -15.60 15.11
N PRO A 191 8.80 -15.56 15.72
CA PRO A 191 9.48 -16.77 16.17
C PRO A 191 8.67 -17.59 17.18
N LEU A 192 8.01 -16.92 18.13
CA LEU A 192 7.13 -17.59 19.11
C LEU A 192 5.94 -18.26 18.44
N LEU A 193 5.31 -17.57 17.47
CA LEU A 193 4.20 -18.17 16.70
C LEU A 193 4.68 -19.34 15.82
N GLU A 194 5.86 -19.26 15.21
CA GLU A 194 6.45 -20.36 14.44
C GLU A 194 6.70 -21.58 15.33
N GLU A 195 7.19 -21.39 16.57
CA GLU A 195 7.39 -22.45 17.56
C GLU A 195 6.08 -23.09 17.97
N ILE A 196 5.09 -22.30 18.40
CA ILE A 196 3.81 -22.79 18.93
C ILE A 196 2.98 -23.49 17.85
N LEU A 197 2.97 -22.98 16.63
CA LEU A 197 2.13 -23.46 15.52
C LEU A 197 2.86 -24.44 14.58
N GLY A 198 4.08 -24.85 14.90
CA GLY A 198 4.83 -25.87 14.15
C GLY A 198 5.43 -25.38 12.84
N GLY A 199 5.64 -24.09 12.67
CA GLY A 199 6.29 -23.49 11.49
C GLY A 199 5.34 -23.07 10.37
N GLY A 200 5.85 -22.31 9.41
CA GLY A 200 5.10 -21.84 8.23
C GLY A 200 4.09 -20.73 8.50
N VAL A 201 4.21 -20.03 9.63
CA VAL A 201 3.28 -18.95 10.04
C VAL A 201 3.38 -17.75 9.11
N ALA A 202 4.59 -17.34 8.77
CA ALA A 202 4.78 -16.21 7.87
C ALA A 202 4.18 -16.47 6.48
N GLU A 203 4.35 -17.68 5.95
CA GLU A 203 3.74 -18.13 4.70
C GLU A 203 2.22 -18.18 4.79
N ALA A 204 1.68 -18.68 5.92
CA ALA A 204 0.23 -18.75 6.15
C ALA A 204 -0.39 -17.35 6.19
N LEU A 205 0.22 -16.41 6.91
CA LEU A 205 -0.20 -15.01 6.97
C LEU A 205 -0.17 -14.35 5.58
N ALA A 206 0.90 -14.57 4.82
CA ALA A 206 1.02 -14.03 3.46
C ALA A 206 -0.03 -14.62 2.50
N ARG A 207 -0.32 -15.95 2.58
CA ARG A 207 -1.40 -16.58 1.80
C ARG A 207 -2.77 -16.01 2.16
N THR A 208 -3.09 -15.90 3.44
CA THR A 208 -4.36 -15.30 3.90
C THR A 208 -4.52 -13.88 3.40
N ALA A 209 -3.46 -13.06 3.46
CA ALA A 209 -3.46 -11.71 2.91
C ALA A 209 -3.72 -11.69 1.39
N GLY A 210 -3.14 -12.63 0.65
CA GLY A 210 -3.39 -12.83 -0.79
C GLY A 210 -4.85 -13.14 -1.09
N GLN A 211 -5.41 -14.16 -0.42
CA GLN A 211 -6.81 -14.56 -0.57
C GLN A 211 -7.77 -13.41 -0.24
N LEU A 212 -7.54 -12.71 0.88
CA LEU A 212 -8.35 -11.54 1.23
C LEU A 212 -8.29 -10.43 0.18
N ARG A 213 -7.20 -10.31 -0.56
CA ARG A 213 -7.03 -9.34 -1.64
C ARG A 213 -7.73 -9.77 -2.92
N GLU A 214 -7.60 -11.06 -3.29
CA GLU A 214 -8.31 -11.66 -4.43
C GLU A 214 -9.82 -11.59 -4.27
N ASP A 215 -10.31 -11.82 -3.06
CA ASP A 215 -11.73 -11.71 -2.69
C ASP A 215 -12.18 -10.25 -2.46
N ASP A 216 -11.36 -9.23 -2.70
CA ASP A 216 -11.75 -7.84 -2.47
C ASP A 216 -12.74 -7.39 -3.56
N PRO A 217 -14.00 -7.12 -3.20
CA PRO A 217 -15.02 -6.73 -4.18
C PRO A 217 -14.68 -5.42 -4.93
N ARG A 218 -13.66 -4.68 -4.49
CA ARG A 218 -13.23 -3.45 -5.17
C ARG A 218 -12.48 -3.70 -6.47
N ALA A 219 -11.98 -4.91 -6.72
CA ALA A 219 -11.41 -5.24 -8.03
C ALA A 219 -12.43 -4.97 -9.17
N ASP A 220 -13.72 -5.15 -8.88
CA ASP A 220 -14.81 -4.96 -9.84
C ASP A 220 -15.53 -3.61 -9.68
N VAL A 221 -15.14 -2.78 -8.70
CA VAL A 221 -15.89 -1.55 -8.37
C VAL A 221 -15.98 -0.59 -9.56
N ALA A 222 -14.90 -0.41 -10.31
CA ALA A 222 -14.89 0.47 -11.48
C ALA A 222 -15.88 -0.01 -12.56
N ALA A 223 -15.85 -1.31 -12.89
CA ALA A 223 -16.77 -1.91 -13.85
C ALA A 223 -18.23 -1.86 -13.34
N ILE A 224 -18.43 -2.08 -12.04
CA ILE A 224 -19.77 -1.97 -11.43
C ILE A 224 -20.24 -0.50 -11.43
N LEU A 225 -19.37 0.47 -11.19
CA LEU A 225 -19.73 1.89 -11.26
C LEU A 225 -20.17 2.29 -12.68
N GLU A 226 -19.52 1.79 -13.71
CA GLU A 226 -19.95 1.97 -15.10
C GLU A 226 -21.34 1.37 -15.33
N LEU A 227 -21.58 0.14 -14.82
CA LEU A 227 -22.86 -0.56 -14.96
C LEU A 227 -24.01 0.14 -14.21
N VAL A 228 -23.78 0.63 -12.99
CA VAL A 228 -24.82 1.28 -12.16
C VAL A 228 -24.94 2.78 -12.40
N GLY A 229 -24.03 3.36 -13.18
CA GLY A 229 -23.99 4.77 -13.54
C GLY A 229 -23.07 5.59 -12.62
N ALA A 230 -21.97 6.07 -13.19
CA ALA A 230 -20.96 6.82 -12.42
C ALA A 230 -21.46 8.19 -11.91
N VAL A 231 -22.39 8.84 -12.59
CA VAL A 231 -22.92 10.16 -12.19
C VAL A 231 -24.05 10.01 -11.15
N GLN A 232 -24.98 9.12 -11.37
CA GLN A 232 -26.08 8.77 -10.47
C GLN A 232 -26.20 7.26 -10.41
N LEU A 233 -26.17 6.68 -9.20
CA LEU A 233 -26.25 5.24 -9.05
C LEU A 233 -27.67 4.73 -9.28
N ASP A 234 -27.83 3.70 -10.10
CA ASP A 234 -29.09 2.97 -10.25
C ASP A 234 -29.30 2.05 -9.04
N ALA A 235 -30.25 2.42 -8.18
CA ALA A 235 -30.49 1.70 -6.94
C ALA A 235 -30.97 0.26 -7.16
N LYS A 236 -31.73 0.00 -8.24
CA LYS A 236 -32.27 -1.34 -8.56
C LYS A 236 -31.15 -2.27 -9.02
N THR A 237 -30.26 -1.79 -9.86
CA THR A 237 -29.07 -2.55 -10.31
C THR A 237 -28.11 -2.77 -9.16
N LEU A 238 -27.84 -1.72 -8.36
CA LEU A 238 -26.93 -1.82 -7.21
C LEU A 238 -27.44 -2.78 -6.13
N ALA A 239 -28.77 -2.89 -5.95
CA ALA A 239 -29.38 -3.84 -5.01
C ALA A 239 -29.14 -5.32 -5.33
N ARG A 240 -28.71 -5.65 -6.55
CA ARG A 240 -28.40 -7.04 -6.95
C ARG A 240 -27.07 -7.55 -6.40
N PHE A 241 -26.18 -6.65 -5.96
CA PHE A 241 -24.89 -6.99 -5.42
C PHE A 241 -24.94 -7.29 -3.93
N THR A 242 -23.94 -8.03 -3.43
CA THR A 242 -23.80 -8.27 -1.99
C THR A 242 -23.62 -6.97 -1.21
N GLU A 243 -23.90 -6.99 0.07
CA GLU A 243 -23.75 -5.81 0.94
C GLU A 243 -22.32 -5.24 0.89
N GLY A 244 -21.30 -6.11 0.91
CA GLY A 244 -19.90 -5.72 0.81
C GLY A 244 -19.58 -5.00 -0.50
N THR A 245 -20.02 -5.57 -1.62
CA THR A 245 -19.82 -4.99 -2.95
C THR A 245 -20.57 -3.65 -3.08
N ARG A 246 -21.83 -3.58 -2.68
CA ARG A 246 -22.59 -2.32 -2.69
C ARG A 246 -21.89 -1.22 -1.92
N ARG A 247 -21.45 -1.52 -0.70
CA ARG A 247 -20.73 -0.55 0.16
C ARG A 247 -19.41 -0.12 -0.42
N ALA A 248 -18.69 -1.03 -1.09
CA ALA A 248 -17.45 -0.68 -1.78
C ALA A 248 -17.70 0.29 -2.95
N VAL A 249 -18.73 0.03 -3.76
CA VAL A 249 -19.16 0.90 -4.88
C VAL A 249 -19.60 2.27 -4.35
N ILE A 250 -20.45 2.31 -3.32
CA ILE A 250 -20.90 3.53 -2.70
C ILE A 250 -19.73 4.34 -2.12
N LYS A 251 -18.80 3.66 -1.46
CA LYS A 251 -17.58 4.30 -0.90
C LYS A 251 -16.78 4.99 -1.98
N GLN A 252 -16.46 4.30 -3.06
CA GLN A 252 -15.70 4.85 -4.19
C GLN A 252 -16.47 6.03 -4.82
N TRP A 253 -17.75 5.85 -5.07
CA TRP A 253 -18.61 6.88 -5.66
C TRP A 253 -18.70 8.14 -4.79
N LEU A 254 -18.68 8.01 -3.46
CA LEU A 254 -18.63 9.13 -2.53
C LEU A 254 -17.24 9.78 -2.48
N ASP A 255 -16.17 8.99 -2.45
CA ASP A 255 -14.79 9.50 -2.41
C ASP A 255 -14.48 10.37 -3.64
N ASP A 256 -14.99 9.98 -4.82
CA ASP A 256 -14.80 10.73 -6.06
C ASP A 256 -15.53 12.11 -6.06
N ARG A 257 -16.46 12.33 -5.12
CA ARG A 257 -17.33 13.55 -5.05
C ARG A 257 -17.09 14.41 -3.84
N LEU A 258 -16.59 13.82 -2.78
CA LEU A 258 -16.34 14.52 -1.53
C LEU A 258 -14.89 14.96 -1.48
N GLY A 259 -14.61 16.24 -1.35
CA GLY A 259 -13.26 16.76 -1.13
C GLY A 259 -12.69 16.45 0.29
N GLY A 260 -13.27 15.49 1.02
CA GLY A 260 -12.91 15.13 2.38
C GLY A 260 -13.27 13.68 2.74
N PRO A 261 -12.84 13.19 3.92
CA PRO A 261 -12.97 11.79 4.28
C PRO A 261 -14.43 11.36 4.48
N CYS A 262 -14.82 10.32 3.74
CA CYS A 262 -16.09 9.61 3.92
C CYS A 262 -15.90 8.48 4.95
N THR A 263 -16.68 8.50 6.04
CA THR A 263 -16.65 7.48 7.08
C THR A 263 -17.51 6.26 6.72
N SER A 264 -17.25 5.12 7.38
CA SER A 264 -18.07 3.91 7.24
C SER A 264 -19.54 4.17 7.60
N ALA A 265 -19.82 5.06 8.55
CA ALA A 265 -21.17 5.42 8.92
C ALA A 265 -21.93 6.09 7.76
N HIS A 266 -21.28 6.98 7.01
CA HIS A 266 -21.86 7.62 5.82
C HIS A 266 -22.19 6.58 4.73
N VAL A 267 -21.26 5.63 4.49
CA VAL A 267 -21.46 4.55 3.51
C VAL A 267 -22.66 3.68 3.90
N VAL A 268 -22.78 3.30 5.17
CA VAL A 268 -23.90 2.51 5.70
C VAL A 268 -25.23 3.27 5.57
N ALA A 269 -25.23 4.57 5.85
CA ALA A 269 -26.42 5.40 5.71
C ALA A 269 -26.89 5.48 4.25
N VAL A 270 -25.97 5.68 3.30
CA VAL A 270 -26.28 5.70 1.86
C VAL A 270 -26.68 4.31 1.36
N ASP A 271 -26.05 3.21 1.83
CA ASP A 271 -26.49 1.84 1.52
C ASP A 271 -27.92 1.57 1.98
N GLY A 272 -28.36 2.22 3.07
CA GLY A 272 -29.74 2.20 3.52
C GLY A 272 -30.74 2.74 2.50
N LEU A 273 -30.34 3.72 1.66
CA LEU A 273 -31.14 4.21 0.54
C LEU A 273 -31.28 3.16 -0.59
N VAL A 274 -30.39 2.17 -0.66
CA VAL A 274 -30.49 1.05 -1.62
C VAL A 274 -31.26 -0.12 -1.02
N ALA A 275 -30.78 -0.65 0.11
CA ALA A 275 -31.20 -1.93 0.65
C ALA A 275 -32.52 -1.84 1.47
N ARG A 276 -32.81 -0.71 2.09
CA ARG A 276 -33.91 -0.54 3.05
C ARG A 276 -34.68 0.75 2.81
N TYR A 277 -34.86 1.13 1.55
CA TYR A 277 -35.54 2.36 1.20
C TYR A 277 -37.04 2.27 1.50
N ARG A 278 -37.55 3.22 2.31
CA ARG A 278 -38.94 3.36 2.70
C ARG A 278 -39.49 4.80 2.47
N GLY A 279 -38.80 5.54 1.57
CA GLY A 279 -39.14 6.96 1.36
C GLY A 279 -38.42 7.90 2.33
N GLN A 280 -37.37 7.45 3.03
CA GLN A 280 -36.58 8.29 3.92
C GLN A 280 -35.94 9.46 3.15
N GLY A 281 -35.79 10.58 3.88
CA GLY A 281 -35.20 11.80 3.35
C GLY A 281 -33.70 11.67 3.03
N PRO A 282 -33.05 12.80 2.71
CA PRO A 282 -31.63 12.81 2.33
C PRO A 282 -30.70 12.37 3.44
N VAL A 283 -29.61 11.72 3.06
CA VAL A 283 -28.45 11.45 3.92
C VAL A 283 -27.49 12.62 3.83
N TYR A 284 -27.28 13.31 4.93
CA TYR A 284 -26.34 14.44 5.01
C TYR A 284 -24.91 13.93 5.19
N LEU A 285 -23.96 14.57 4.50
CA LEU A 285 -22.56 14.22 4.47
C LEU A 285 -21.72 15.40 4.98
N PRO A 286 -20.42 15.17 5.29
CA PRO A 286 -19.49 16.23 5.63
C PRO A 286 -19.50 17.36 4.59
N GLY A 287 -19.29 18.61 5.05
CA GLY A 287 -19.31 19.78 4.18
C GLY A 287 -20.73 20.23 3.76
N GLY A 288 -21.81 19.69 4.37
CA GLY A 288 -23.18 20.11 4.11
C GLY A 288 -23.78 19.56 2.81
N SER A 289 -23.09 18.69 2.11
CA SER A 289 -23.61 17.98 0.95
C SER A 289 -24.61 16.89 1.37
N ARG A 290 -25.39 16.40 0.45
CA ARG A 290 -26.43 15.40 0.71
C ARG A 290 -26.56 14.38 -0.40
N VAL A 291 -26.94 13.15 -0.04
CA VAL A 291 -27.31 12.09 -0.97
C VAL A 291 -28.80 11.83 -0.87
N ILE A 292 -29.47 11.81 -2.01
CA ILE A 292 -30.91 11.58 -2.10
C ILE A 292 -31.21 10.42 -3.03
N ARG A 293 -32.34 9.72 -2.78
CA ARG A 293 -32.88 8.74 -3.73
C ARG A 293 -34.22 9.28 -4.29
N GLU A 294 -34.23 9.48 -5.60
CA GLU A 294 -35.39 9.91 -6.33
C GLU A 294 -35.61 9.03 -7.57
N ARG A 295 -36.84 8.58 -7.81
CA ARG A 295 -37.21 7.75 -8.98
C ARG A 295 -36.26 6.57 -9.24
N GLY A 296 -35.75 5.93 -8.15
CA GLY A 296 -34.81 4.79 -8.25
C GLY A 296 -33.34 5.14 -8.49
N ARG A 297 -33.04 6.44 -8.62
CA ARG A 297 -31.66 6.95 -8.76
C ARG A 297 -31.16 7.54 -7.45
N ILE A 298 -29.88 7.31 -7.15
CA ILE A 298 -29.18 7.91 -6.03
C ILE A 298 -28.26 8.98 -6.58
N SER A 299 -28.46 10.22 -6.14
CA SER A 299 -27.68 11.37 -6.58
C SER A 299 -27.07 12.11 -5.40
N HIS A 300 -25.89 12.71 -5.64
CA HIS A 300 -25.20 13.60 -4.73
C HIS A 300 -25.54 15.05 -5.10
N ALA A 301 -25.96 15.82 -4.11
CA ALA A 301 -26.15 17.26 -4.23
C ALA A 301 -25.12 17.97 -3.33
N PRO A 302 -24.33 18.92 -3.88
CA PRO A 302 -23.42 19.73 -3.07
C PRO A 302 -24.19 20.55 -2.03
N ALA A 303 -23.46 21.12 -1.06
CA ALA A 303 -24.07 22.04 -0.10
C ALA A 303 -24.73 23.22 -0.85
N ASP A 304 -25.93 23.59 -0.44
CA ASP A 304 -26.60 24.77 -1.00
C ASP A 304 -25.77 26.01 -0.69
N SER A 305 -25.34 26.72 -1.73
CA SER A 305 -24.61 27.99 -1.61
C SER A 305 -25.45 29.15 -1.02
N SER A 306 -26.74 28.89 -0.77
CA SER A 306 -27.63 29.78 -0.04
C SER A 306 -27.68 29.40 1.43
N GLY A 307 -26.97 30.12 2.28
CA GLY A 307 -26.75 29.88 3.73
C GLY A 307 -28.01 29.75 4.60
N ARG A 308 -28.82 28.74 4.37
CA ARG A 308 -29.87 28.32 5.31
C ARG A 308 -29.36 27.18 6.16
N ALA A 309 -29.06 27.48 7.44
CA ALA A 309 -28.74 26.53 8.47
C ALA A 309 -29.84 25.45 8.58
N ALA A 310 -29.38 24.16 8.64
CA ALA A 310 -30.24 23.02 8.90
C ALA A 310 -30.98 23.19 10.25
N PRO A 311 -32.25 22.77 10.37
CA PRO A 311 -32.96 22.78 11.64
C PRO A 311 -32.26 21.82 12.64
N ARG A 312 -31.87 22.34 13.80
CA ARG A 312 -31.35 21.55 14.92
C ARG A 312 -32.49 20.66 15.44
N THR A 313 -32.41 19.36 15.22
CA THR A 313 -33.24 18.39 15.94
C THR A 313 -32.77 18.35 17.40
N ARG A 314 -33.66 18.75 18.32
CA ARG A 314 -33.45 18.55 19.77
C ARG A 314 -33.55 17.07 20.10
N PRO A 315 -32.70 16.53 20.97
CA PRO A 315 -32.91 15.18 21.52
C PRO A 315 -34.04 15.25 22.57
N THR A 316 -34.99 14.37 22.47
CA THR A 316 -35.87 13.90 23.54
C THR A 316 -35.34 12.61 24.07
#